data_9682442aa8b0213020192e9a8bf85d30
#
_entry.id   9682442aa8b0213020192e9a8bf85d30
#
_cell.length_a   1.000
_cell.length_b   1.000
_cell.length_c   1.000
_cell.angle_alpha   90.00
_cell.angle_beta   90.00
_cell.angle_gamma   90.00
#
_symmetry.space_group_name_H-M   'P 1'
#
loop_
_entity.id
_entity.type
_entity.pdbx_description
1 polymer ?
#
loop_
_entity_poly.entity_id
_entity_poly.type
_entity_poly.pdbx_seq_one_letter_code
_entity_poly.pdbx_strand_id
1 'polypeptide(L)'
;MSVRHELAAIIVIVLLGCLLRCLFLSGNAIEHFDEGVYASNLWFSTEQGAEYPGRYFYAPPLFPFLIEWSMIFLGSGSWGTFLPSLLLGMLTVPLVWWVARTWFGSAAGLVAAILASFSDLHLVYSRAALTDVGLGFCLLLGVYLIWKSYLSSEWKWPVLAGVTIGAGWAIKYNGWLPLAVGLSGLVPWLLIYRRQLSRKSNLILRWAVIAGVAFLVWLPVLMGLQKWGGYAVVAANHSRYVVGFSGWLNSLTRQLQNHALLEGTPGLVGVGLVSLVLCLLCIRWFSSRELTSTSGEPGSRKTGSTWNAVLGGVLALLPLLGAALLGVSPLLGCLAAAGILLQLFFASGSFRLVQGGETSVSREDCAPAVQQSLAAWLLAAWFCGLLLATPLYYPYPRLTIPWTISAWLGAAAFAGWLEQRCADALFPTTALKAEATPPARILPGVGIVALVLVLVVSLKPWTVAAWKPRDGLAIVAGHLLSDLKAESGSSATDSILYIYAEPGLFFNLQAQGHQLTGPVADFHFLDSLPANVPVYLIAGPHAATDTEFQKKFAPVRDRFQLVKSYAYTPSLLVRLNQSHPGTETDSEPVLLYRAK
;
A
#
# COMPACT_ATOMS: atom_id res chain seq x y z
N MET A 1 -20.45 -6.19 -20.02
CA MET A 1 -19.74 -5.25 -20.92
C MET A 1 -19.05 -6.05 -22.03
N SER A 2 -18.96 -5.54 -23.28
CA SER A 2 -18.15 -6.27 -24.28
C SER A 2 -16.66 -6.16 -23.91
N VAL A 3 -15.88 -7.19 -24.26
CA VAL A 3 -14.42 -7.22 -23.96
C VAL A 3 -13.71 -5.99 -24.54
N ARG A 4 -14.14 -5.48 -25.69
CA ARG A 4 -13.56 -4.28 -26.32
C ARG A 4 -13.81 -3.02 -25.49
N HIS A 5 -15.03 -2.81 -24.99
CA HIS A 5 -15.35 -1.64 -24.15
C HIS A 5 -14.67 -1.72 -22.79
N GLU A 6 -14.57 -2.92 -22.20
CA GLU A 6 -13.81 -3.12 -20.96
C GLU A 6 -12.34 -2.79 -21.15
N LEU A 7 -11.73 -3.28 -22.24
CA LEU A 7 -10.33 -3.01 -22.55
C LEU A 7 -10.09 -1.52 -22.79
N ALA A 8 -10.96 -0.83 -23.51
CA ALA A 8 -10.86 0.61 -23.71
C ALA A 8 -10.95 1.37 -22.37
N ALA A 9 -11.91 1.01 -21.50
CA ALA A 9 -12.07 1.63 -20.20
C ALA A 9 -10.84 1.43 -19.30
N ILE A 10 -10.30 0.22 -19.23
CA ILE A 10 -9.11 -0.03 -18.40
C ILE A 10 -7.87 0.70 -18.94
N ILE A 11 -7.68 0.78 -20.25
CA ILE A 11 -6.58 1.55 -20.84
C ILE A 11 -6.68 3.02 -20.41
N VAL A 12 -7.86 3.63 -20.50
CA VAL A 12 -8.08 5.03 -20.08
C VAL A 12 -7.78 5.19 -18.58
N ILE A 13 -8.29 4.29 -17.72
CA ILE A 13 -8.06 4.35 -16.28
C ILE A 13 -6.57 4.21 -15.95
N VAL A 14 -5.86 3.29 -16.60
CA VAL A 14 -4.41 3.09 -16.41
C VAL A 14 -3.64 4.34 -16.87
N LEU A 15 -3.96 4.88 -18.05
CA LEU A 15 -3.30 6.10 -18.55
C LEU A 15 -3.52 7.29 -17.62
N LEU A 16 -4.74 7.47 -17.12
CA LEU A 16 -5.03 8.50 -16.11
C LEU A 16 -4.26 8.24 -14.82
N GLY A 17 -4.24 7.01 -14.31
CA GLY A 17 -3.47 6.63 -13.13
C GLY A 17 -1.96 6.86 -13.30
N CYS A 18 -1.41 6.61 -14.48
CA CYS A 18 -0.01 6.91 -14.81
C CYS A 18 0.22 8.44 -14.86
N LEU A 19 -0.66 9.17 -15.55
CA LEU A 19 -0.56 10.63 -15.65
C LEU A 19 -0.56 11.28 -14.27
N LEU A 20 -1.51 10.91 -13.38
CA LEU A 20 -1.60 11.46 -12.03
C LEU A 20 -0.31 11.23 -11.21
N ARG A 21 0.41 10.13 -11.45
CA ARG A 21 1.68 9.82 -10.78
C ARG A 21 2.85 10.63 -11.33
N CYS A 22 2.80 11.00 -12.61
CA CYS A 22 3.87 11.76 -13.26
C CYS A 22 3.72 13.28 -13.12
N LEU A 23 2.50 13.79 -12.90
CA LEU A 23 2.25 15.23 -12.80
C LEU A 23 3.11 15.88 -11.71
N PHE A 24 3.82 16.98 -12.06
CA PHE A 24 4.64 17.77 -11.14
C PHE A 24 5.72 16.96 -10.41
N LEU A 25 6.23 15.87 -10.99
CA LEU A 25 7.25 15.02 -10.37
C LEU A 25 8.57 15.75 -10.16
N SER A 26 8.91 16.69 -11.07
CA SER A 26 10.13 17.49 -10.99
C SER A 26 10.24 18.40 -9.77
N GLY A 27 9.12 18.70 -9.09
CA GLY A 27 9.09 19.41 -7.82
C GLY A 27 9.34 18.52 -6.59
N ASN A 28 9.72 17.26 -6.78
CA ASN A 28 10.03 16.34 -5.69
C ASN A 28 11.53 16.06 -5.63
N ALA A 29 12.09 16.06 -4.42
CA ALA A 29 13.44 15.61 -4.13
C ALA A 29 13.41 14.59 -2.98
N ILE A 30 14.54 13.96 -2.69
CA ILE A 30 14.71 13.09 -1.52
C ILE A 30 14.61 13.95 -0.25
N GLU A 31 13.68 13.60 0.62
CA GLU A 31 13.42 14.37 1.84
C GLU A 31 13.21 13.47 3.08
N HIS A 32 12.50 12.36 2.92
CA HIS A 32 12.25 11.45 4.02
C HIS A 32 13.54 10.71 4.43
N PHE A 33 13.68 10.45 5.72
CA PHE A 33 14.87 9.77 6.27
C PHE A 33 15.21 8.46 5.52
N ASP A 34 14.25 7.54 5.44
CA ASP A 34 14.48 6.25 4.78
C ASP A 34 14.77 6.40 3.27
N GLU A 35 14.18 7.40 2.58
CA GLU A 35 14.51 7.68 1.19
C GLU A 35 15.99 8.02 1.03
N GLY A 36 16.50 8.88 1.91
CA GLY A 36 17.92 9.26 1.92
C GLY A 36 18.82 8.06 2.17
N VAL A 37 18.45 7.19 3.13
CA VAL A 37 19.20 5.95 3.41
C VAL A 37 19.23 5.02 2.18
N TYR A 38 18.10 4.84 1.49
CA TYR A 38 18.03 3.92 0.35
C TYR A 38 18.72 4.45 -0.91
N ALA A 39 18.66 5.77 -1.14
CA ALA A 39 19.21 6.38 -2.34
C ALA A 39 20.70 6.75 -2.25
N SER A 40 21.25 6.86 -1.04
CA SER A 40 22.61 7.39 -0.86
C SER A 40 23.74 6.42 -1.19
N ASN A 41 23.45 5.15 -1.39
CA ASN A 41 24.46 4.11 -1.59
C ASN A 41 25.36 4.33 -2.80
N LEU A 42 24.84 5.01 -3.84
CA LEU A 42 25.59 5.29 -5.08
C LEU A 42 26.92 6.02 -4.82
N TRP A 43 27.00 6.80 -3.72
CA TRP A 43 28.18 7.59 -3.39
C TRP A 43 29.15 6.93 -2.39
N PHE A 44 28.84 5.71 -1.95
CA PHE A 44 29.75 4.96 -1.11
C PHE A 44 30.54 3.96 -1.95
N SER A 45 31.88 3.94 -1.80
CA SER A 45 32.73 2.98 -2.51
C SER A 45 32.72 1.61 -1.85
N THR A 46 32.85 0.56 -2.65
CA THR A 46 32.95 -0.83 -2.15
C THR A 46 34.19 -1.05 -1.29
N GLU A 47 35.25 -0.26 -1.51
CA GLU A 47 36.51 -0.34 -0.75
C GLU A 47 36.40 0.15 0.68
N GLN A 48 35.44 1.05 0.94
CA GLN A 48 35.19 1.59 2.28
C GLN A 48 34.13 0.78 3.05
N GLY A 49 33.73 -0.36 2.55
CA GLY A 49 32.65 -1.16 3.13
C GLY A 49 31.25 -0.52 3.04
N ALA A 50 30.99 0.08 2.05
CA ALA A 50 30.40 1.30 1.63
C ALA A 50 28.93 1.22 1.35
N GLU A 51 28.14 1.29 2.38
CA GLU A 51 26.71 1.55 2.36
C GLU A 51 26.41 2.65 3.37
N TYR A 52 25.31 3.39 3.15
CA TYR A 52 24.89 4.33 4.19
C TYR A 52 24.75 3.58 5.51
N PRO A 53 25.36 4.07 6.61
CA PRO A 53 25.41 3.36 7.88
C PRO A 53 24.03 2.93 8.34
N GLY A 54 23.86 1.66 8.67
CA GLY A 54 22.60 1.10 9.13
C GLY A 54 21.57 0.79 8.07
N ARG A 55 21.87 0.90 6.77
CA ARG A 55 20.89 0.63 5.70
C ARG A 55 20.11 -0.67 5.87
N TYR A 56 20.80 -1.77 6.17
CA TYR A 56 20.16 -3.08 6.34
C TYR A 56 19.18 -3.15 7.52
N PHE A 57 19.28 -2.24 8.48
CA PHE A 57 18.33 -2.20 9.59
C PHE A 57 16.97 -1.64 9.18
N TYR A 58 16.92 -0.89 8.09
CA TYR A 58 15.70 -0.25 7.57
C TYR A 58 15.02 -1.09 6.51
N ALA A 59 15.77 -1.62 5.54
CA ALA A 59 15.23 -2.48 4.49
C ALA A 59 16.25 -3.48 3.93
N PRO A 60 15.79 -4.61 3.36
CA PRO A 60 16.60 -5.49 2.53
C PRO A 60 17.08 -4.79 1.25
N PRO A 61 18.11 -5.33 0.56
CA PRO A 61 18.86 -4.59 -0.46
C PRO A 61 18.16 -4.43 -1.81
N LEU A 62 17.15 -5.24 -2.16
CA LEU A 62 16.63 -5.26 -3.53
C LEU A 62 16.06 -3.91 -3.98
N PHE A 63 15.31 -3.23 -3.11
CA PHE A 63 14.71 -1.95 -3.48
C PHE A 63 15.73 -0.81 -3.58
N PRO A 64 16.66 -0.63 -2.63
CA PRO A 64 17.80 0.27 -2.79
C PRO A 64 18.60 0.01 -4.07
N PHE A 65 18.85 -1.25 -4.43
CA PHE A 65 19.49 -1.60 -5.71
C PHE A 65 18.72 -1.08 -6.92
N LEU A 66 17.40 -1.22 -6.93
CA LEU A 66 16.58 -0.70 -8.04
C LEU A 66 16.68 0.83 -8.15
N ILE A 67 16.78 1.55 -7.03
CA ILE A 67 17.00 3.00 -7.00
C ILE A 67 18.37 3.33 -7.57
N GLU A 68 19.42 2.65 -7.15
CA GLU A 68 20.80 2.84 -7.64
C GLU A 68 20.88 2.64 -9.16
N TRP A 69 20.35 1.52 -9.67
CA TRP A 69 20.31 1.27 -11.11
C TRP A 69 19.54 2.36 -11.86
N SER A 70 18.41 2.77 -11.32
CA SER A 70 17.62 3.85 -11.91
C SER A 70 18.41 5.16 -12.00
N MET A 71 19.15 5.53 -10.95
CA MET A 71 19.98 6.72 -10.92
C MET A 71 21.21 6.63 -11.83
N ILE A 72 21.80 5.45 -11.98
CA ILE A 72 22.91 5.22 -12.93
C ILE A 72 22.48 5.54 -14.35
N PHE A 73 21.24 5.17 -14.74
CA PHE A 73 20.73 5.39 -16.09
C PHE A 73 20.12 6.77 -16.31
N LEU A 74 19.48 7.36 -15.29
CA LEU A 74 18.66 8.57 -15.42
C LEU A 74 19.20 9.77 -14.62
N GLY A 75 20.28 9.58 -13.87
CA GLY A 75 20.82 10.59 -12.95
C GLY A 75 20.07 10.65 -11.62
N SER A 76 20.62 11.44 -10.69
CA SER A 76 20.13 11.57 -9.30
C SER A 76 18.95 12.55 -9.15
N GLY A 77 18.33 12.98 -10.23
CA GLY A 77 17.11 13.80 -10.20
C GLY A 77 15.86 13.00 -9.84
N SER A 78 14.72 13.68 -9.78
CA SER A 78 13.42 13.10 -9.37
C SER A 78 13.03 11.85 -10.16
N TRP A 79 13.29 11.82 -11.47
CA TRP A 79 12.99 10.65 -12.30
C TRP A 79 13.88 9.45 -11.96
N GLY A 80 15.17 9.66 -11.75
CA GLY A 80 16.09 8.58 -11.40
C GLY A 80 15.81 8.01 -10.01
N THR A 81 15.55 8.86 -9.03
CA THR A 81 15.32 8.41 -7.64
C THR A 81 13.98 7.73 -7.41
N PHE A 82 12.91 8.18 -8.08
CA PHE A 82 11.55 7.69 -7.81
C PHE A 82 11.06 6.65 -8.82
N LEU A 83 11.77 6.39 -9.92
CA LEU A 83 11.35 5.46 -10.98
C LEU A 83 10.90 4.09 -10.48
N PRO A 84 11.60 3.41 -9.56
CA PRO A 84 11.19 2.08 -9.09
C PRO A 84 9.81 2.10 -8.42
N SER A 85 9.56 3.05 -7.51
CA SER A 85 8.25 3.23 -6.88
C SER A 85 7.18 3.63 -7.90
N LEU A 86 7.54 4.50 -8.83
CA LEU A 86 6.65 4.99 -9.88
C LEU A 86 6.17 3.84 -10.77
N LEU A 87 7.09 3.03 -11.29
CA LEU A 87 6.77 1.90 -12.16
C LEU A 87 5.92 0.86 -11.44
N LEU A 88 6.30 0.47 -10.21
CA LEU A 88 5.53 -0.50 -9.43
C LEU A 88 4.15 0.06 -9.07
N GLY A 89 4.06 1.37 -8.77
CA GLY A 89 2.80 2.03 -8.53
C GLY A 89 1.88 2.09 -9.76
N MET A 90 2.44 2.34 -10.95
CA MET A 90 1.71 2.29 -12.22
C MET A 90 1.24 0.86 -12.53
N LEU A 91 2.12 -0.13 -12.36
CA LEU A 91 1.81 -1.54 -12.62
C LEU A 91 0.79 -2.13 -11.63
N THR A 92 0.66 -1.55 -10.44
CA THR A 92 -0.36 -1.98 -9.47
C THR A 92 -1.77 -1.76 -10.01
N VAL A 93 -2.03 -0.72 -10.80
CA VAL A 93 -3.36 -0.43 -11.35
C VAL A 93 -3.87 -1.54 -12.29
N PRO A 94 -3.17 -1.93 -13.36
CA PRO A 94 -3.61 -3.03 -14.20
C PRO A 94 -3.60 -4.37 -13.45
N LEU A 95 -2.71 -4.58 -12.50
CA LEU A 95 -2.67 -5.82 -11.71
C LEU A 95 -3.89 -5.97 -10.80
N VAL A 96 -4.30 -4.90 -10.08
CA VAL A 96 -5.49 -4.96 -9.22
C VAL A 96 -6.76 -5.14 -10.05
N TRP A 97 -6.85 -4.50 -11.25
CA TRP A 97 -7.90 -4.77 -12.21
C TRP A 97 -7.97 -6.25 -12.59
N TRP A 98 -6.82 -6.80 -12.99
CA TRP A 98 -6.74 -8.19 -13.43
C TRP A 98 -7.19 -9.17 -12.33
N VAL A 99 -6.72 -8.96 -11.11
CA VAL A 99 -7.07 -9.81 -9.95
C VAL A 99 -8.54 -9.70 -9.63
N ALA A 100 -9.07 -8.48 -9.46
CA ALA A 100 -10.48 -8.26 -9.13
C ALA A 100 -11.42 -8.77 -10.24
N ARG A 101 -11.04 -8.55 -11.51
CA ARG A 101 -11.78 -9.07 -12.67
C ARG A 101 -11.85 -10.60 -12.67
N THR A 102 -10.70 -11.22 -12.43
CA THR A 102 -10.59 -12.69 -12.41
C THR A 102 -11.39 -13.31 -11.26
N TRP A 103 -11.42 -12.65 -10.11
CA TRP A 103 -12.09 -13.16 -8.92
C TRP A 103 -13.59 -12.83 -8.88
N PHE A 104 -13.99 -11.63 -9.29
CA PHE A 104 -15.33 -11.09 -9.01
C PHE A 104 -16.03 -10.47 -10.22
N GLY A 105 -15.42 -10.52 -11.40
CA GLY A 105 -16.04 -10.07 -12.65
C GLY A 105 -15.62 -8.70 -13.15
N SER A 106 -16.16 -8.29 -14.28
CA SER A 106 -15.72 -7.11 -15.06
C SER A 106 -15.90 -5.79 -14.31
N ALA A 107 -17.09 -5.55 -13.72
CA ALA A 107 -17.33 -4.33 -12.96
C ALA A 107 -16.40 -4.24 -11.73
N ALA A 108 -16.17 -5.36 -11.05
CA ALA A 108 -15.21 -5.41 -9.94
C ALA A 108 -13.81 -5.01 -10.40
N GLY A 109 -13.35 -5.52 -11.55
CA GLY A 109 -12.04 -5.14 -12.09
C GLY A 109 -11.91 -3.64 -12.32
N LEU A 110 -12.88 -3.02 -12.99
CA LEU A 110 -12.85 -1.59 -13.28
C LEU A 110 -12.94 -0.74 -12.01
N VAL A 111 -13.78 -1.12 -11.04
CA VAL A 111 -13.89 -0.43 -9.74
C VAL A 111 -12.57 -0.49 -8.98
N ALA A 112 -11.93 -1.66 -8.91
CA ALA A 112 -10.62 -1.80 -8.26
C ALA A 112 -9.55 -0.92 -8.93
N ALA A 113 -9.54 -0.86 -10.27
CA ALA A 113 -8.62 0.00 -11.01
C ALA A 113 -8.85 1.50 -10.73
N ILE A 114 -10.11 1.95 -10.67
CA ILE A 114 -10.46 3.33 -10.32
C ILE A 114 -9.96 3.65 -8.91
N LEU A 115 -10.27 2.82 -7.92
CA LEU A 115 -9.83 3.03 -6.55
C LEU A 115 -8.31 3.14 -6.45
N ALA A 116 -7.57 2.25 -7.12
CA ALA A 116 -6.10 2.28 -7.13
C ALA A 116 -5.53 3.48 -7.88
N SER A 117 -6.16 3.91 -8.99
CA SER A 117 -5.70 5.04 -9.80
C SER A 117 -5.81 6.36 -9.06
N PHE A 118 -6.89 6.54 -8.28
CA PHE A 118 -7.24 7.80 -7.62
C PHE A 118 -6.91 7.83 -6.12
N SER A 119 -6.34 6.79 -5.53
CA SER A 119 -5.91 6.79 -4.14
C SER A 119 -4.73 7.73 -3.92
N ASP A 120 -4.92 8.78 -3.12
CA ASP A 120 -3.87 9.75 -2.82
C ASP A 120 -2.78 9.16 -1.93
N LEU A 121 -3.13 8.25 -1.01
CA LEU A 121 -2.16 7.47 -0.26
C LEU A 121 -1.18 6.75 -1.21
N HIS A 122 -1.73 6.01 -2.19
CA HIS A 122 -0.90 5.26 -3.12
C HIS A 122 -0.14 6.18 -4.11
N LEU A 123 -0.74 7.32 -4.50
CA LEU A 123 -0.09 8.33 -5.33
C LEU A 123 1.14 8.92 -4.62
N VAL A 124 1.00 9.37 -3.37
CA VAL A 124 2.09 9.94 -2.57
C VAL A 124 3.26 8.98 -2.48
N TYR A 125 3.00 7.73 -2.08
CA TYR A 125 4.08 6.74 -1.90
C TYR A 125 4.60 6.14 -3.21
N SER A 126 3.86 6.21 -4.32
CA SER A 126 4.40 5.91 -5.66
C SER A 126 5.43 6.93 -6.14
N ARG A 127 5.49 8.11 -5.52
CA ARG A 127 6.38 9.23 -5.83
C ARG A 127 7.45 9.43 -4.75
N ALA A 128 7.71 8.39 -3.99
CA ALA A 128 8.69 8.36 -2.91
C ALA A 128 9.65 7.18 -3.10
N ALA A 129 10.91 7.35 -2.77
CA ALA A 129 11.92 6.30 -2.85
C ALA A 129 11.79 5.32 -1.65
N LEU A 130 10.58 4.76 -1.45
CA LEU A 130 10.21 3.91 -0.33
C LEU A 130 9.73 2.53 -0.78
N THR A 131 10.00 1.53 0.03
CA THR A 131 9.75 0.11 -0.24
C THR A 131 8.28 -0.30 -0.27
N ASP A 132 7.38 0.55 0.23
CA ASP A 132 6.00 0.20 0.58
C ASP A 132 5.12 -0.14 -0.63
N VAL A 133 5.26 0.61 -1.72
CA VAL A 133 4.54 0.35 -2.98
C VAL A 133 5.05 -0.95 -3.63
N GLY A 134 6.37 -1.17 -3.61
CA GLY A 134 6.96 -2.41 -4.10
C GLY A 134 6.50 -3.64 -3.31
N LEU A 135 6.42 -3.52 -1.99
CA LEU A 135 5.84 -4.55 -1.13
C LEU A 135 4.37 -4.82 -1.51
N GLY A 136 3.56 -3.76 -1.66
CA GLY A 136 2.13 -3.86 -2.01
C GLY A 136 1.92 -4.59 -3.34
N PHE A 137 2.72 -4.26 -4.35
CA PHE A 137 2.71 -4.92 -5.66
C PHE A 137 3.06 -6.41 -5.56
N CYS A 138 4.16 -6.75 -4.87
CA CYS A 138 4.58 -8.14 -4.70
C CYS A 138 3.58 -8.95 -3.87
N LEU A 139 2.95 -8.33 -2.87
CA LEU A 139 1.93 -8.97 -2.05
C LEU A 139 0.68 -9.29 -2.89
N LEU A 140 0.19 -8.34 -3.69
CA LEU A 140 -0.95 -8.52 -4.57
C LEU A 140 -0.70 -9.64 -5.59
N LEU A 141 0.44 -9.58 -6.28
CA LEU A 141 0.83 -10.60 -7.26
C LEU A 141 1.05 -11.97 -6.57
N GLY A 142 1.70 -11.98 -5.40
CA GLY A 142 1.96 -13.21 -4.63
C GLY A 142 0.67 -13.92 -4.22
N VAL A 143 -0.31 -13.19 -3.67
CA VAL A 143 -1.62 -13.77 -3.27
C VAL A 143 -2.39 -14.27 -4.50
N TYR A 144 -2.36 -13.53 -5.62
CA TYR A 144 -2.95 -14.00 -6.86
C TYR A 144 -2.32 -15.31 -7.38
N LEU A 145 -0.98 -15.39 -7.36
CA LEU A 145 -0.26 -16.58 -7.79
C LEU A 145 -0.48 -17.78 -6.84
N ILE A 146 -0.63 -17.54 -5.53
CA ILE A 146 -1.03 -18.56 -4.56
C ILE A 146 -2.41 -19.10 -4.93
N TRP A 147 -3.40 -18.22 -5.15
CA TRP A 147 -4.74 -18.60 -5.59
C TRP A 147 -4.69 -19.44 -6.87
N LYS A 148 -3.91 -19.00 -7.87
CA LYS A 148 -3.73 -19.73 -9.13
C LYS A 148 -3.06 -21.09 -8.92
N SER A 149 -2.07 -21.16 -8.02
CA SER A 149 -1.38 -22.40 -7.65
C SER A 149 -2.32 -23.43 -7.05
N TYR A 150 -3.26 -23.00 -6.20
CA TYR A 150 -4.20 -23.92 -5.55
C TYR A 150 -5.26 -24.50 -6.51
N LEU A 151 -5.57 -23.79 -7.58
CA LEU A 151 -6.57 -24.19 -8.57
C LEU A 151 -5.99 -24.95 -9.78
N SER A 152 -4.73 -24.71 -10.11
CA SER A 152 -4.08 -25.30 -11.27
C SER A 152 -3.33 -26.60 -10.91
N SER A 153 -3.21 -27.53 -11.85
CA SER A 153 -2.35 -28.72 -11.72
C SER A 153 -0.87 -28.41 -11.99
N GLU A 154 -0.57 -27.30 -12.67
CA GLU A 154 0.79 -26.96 -13.13
C GLU A 154 1.68 -26.48 -11.98
N TRP A 155 2.91 -27.00 -11.94
CA TRP A 155 3.91 -26.65 -10.92
C TRP A 155 4.61 -25.31 -11.14
N LYS A 156 4.48 -24.70 -12.31
CA LYS A 156 5.01 -23.34 -12.54
C LYS A 156 4.39 -22.29 -11.61
N TRP A 157 3.12 -22.43 -11.24
CA TRP A 157 2.43 -21.46 -10.42
C TRP A 157 2.96 -21.37 -8.98
N PRO A 158 3.16 -22.48 -8.24
CA PRO A 158 3.81 -22.39 -6.93
C PRO A 158 5.24 -21.84 -7.01
N VAL A 159 6.00 -22.18 -8.05
CA VAL A 159 7.36 -21.63 -8.23
C VAL A 159 7.30 -20.11 -8.45
N LEU A 160 6.45 -19.62 -9.37
CA LEU A 160 6.29 -18.20 -9.63
C LEU A 160 5.79 -17.44 -8.39
N ALA A 161 4.87 -18.03 -7.62
CA ALA A 161 4.41 -17.46 -6.34
C ALA A 161 5.59 -17.33 -5.36
N GLY A 162 6.37 -18.39 -5.20
CA GLY A 162 7.54 -18.37 -4.33
C GLY A 162 8.58 -17.33 -4.73
N VAL A 163 8.91 -17.24 -6.03
CA VAL A 163 9.85 -16.22 -6.56
C VAL A 163 9.33 -14.81 -6.27
N THR A 164 8.05 -14.54 -6.55
CA THR A 164 7.43 -13.22 -6.31
C THR A 164 7.46 -12.85 -4.83
N ILE A 165 7.15 -13.79 -3.95
CA ILE A 165 7.13 -13.57 -2.50
C ILE A 165 8.56 -13.38 -1.98
N GLY A 166 9.52 -14.17 -2.45
CA GLY A 166 10.93 -14.02 -2.11
C GLY A 166 11.50 -12.67 -2.55
N ALA A 167 11.13 -12.19 -3.74
CA ALA A 167 11.47 -10.86 -4.21
C ALA A 167 10.82 -9.77 -3.32
N GLY A 168 9.53 -9.90 -2.97
CA GLY A 168 8.87 -9.03 -2.01
C GLY A 168 9.57 -9.01 -0.64
N TRP A 169 10.06 -10.17 -0.18
CA TRP A 169 10.83 -10.29 1.06
C TRP A 169 12.20 -9.61 0.95
N ALA A 170 12.83 -9.67 -0.21
CA ALA A 170 14.06 -8.93 -0.50
C ALA A 170 13.85 -7.42 -0.71
N ILE A 171 12.60 -6.96 -0.91
CA ILE A 171 12.21 -5.52 -0.91
C ILE A 171 11.98 -5.02 0.52
N LYS A 172 11.24 -5.78 1.35
CA LYS A 172 10.89 -5.38 2.72
C LYS A 172 10.78 -6.60 3.62
N TYR A 173 11.23 -6.48 4.88
CA TYR A 173 11.29 -7.61 5.85
C TYR A 173 9.95 -8.31 6.10
N ASN A 174 8.83 -7.65 5.90
CA ASN A 174 7.49 -8.25 5.97
C ASN A 174 6.94 -8.75 4.62
N GLY A 175 7.78 -8.87 3.59
CA GLY A 175 7.39 -9.38 2.26
C GLY A 175 6.95 -10.85 2.22
N TRP A 176 7.13 -11.60 3.31
CA TRP A 176 6.61 -12.96 3.49
C TRP A 176 5.10 -13.02 3.77
N LEU A 177 4.43 -11.89 4.02
CA LEU A 177 2.99 -11.82 4.34
C LEU A 177 2.07 -12.63 3.42
N PRO A 178 2.30 -12.74 2.09
CA PRO A 178 1.48 -13.60 1.24
C PRO A 178 1.46 -15.07 1.68
N LEU A 179 2.56 -15.58 2.28
CA LEU A 179 2.59 -16.95 2.82
C LEU A 179 1.59 -17.11 3.96
N ALA A 180 1.53 -16.12 4.86
CA ALA A 180 0.56 -16.11 5.96
C ALA A 180 -0.88 -16.01 5.44
N VAL A 181 -1.14 -15.12 4.47
CA VAL A 181 -2.46 -15.01 3.81
C VAL A 181 -2.84 -16.33 3.13
N GLY A 182 -1.90 -16.92 2.39
CA GLY A 182 -2.12 -18.19 1.69
C GLY A 182 -2.48 -19.33 2.62
N LEU A 183 -1.81 -19.43 3.76
CA LEU A 183 -2.08 -20.47 4.76
C LEU A 183 -3.37 -20.19 5.54
N SER A 184 -3.52 -18.98 6.07
CA SER A 184 -4.68 -18.62 6.90
C SER A 184 -6.00 -18.59 6.12
N GLY A 185 -5.98 -18.28 4.82
CA GLY A 185 -7.16 -18.41 3.96
C GLY A 185 -7.44 -19.86 3.52
N LEU A 186 -6.39 -20.66 3.32
CA LEU A 186 -6.51 -22.07 2.91
C LEU A 186 -7.15 -22.94 4.00
N VAL A 187 -6.76 -22.72 5.26
CA VAL A 187 -7.22 -23.57 6.38
C VAL A 187 -8.74 -23.55 6.55
N PRO A 188 -9.42 -22.40 6.72
CA PRO A 188 -10.88 -22.39 6.85
C PRO A 188 -11.57 -22.87 5.59
N TRP A 189 -11.03 -22.57 4.39
CA TRP A 189 -11.56 -23.08 3.15
C TRP A 189 -11.52 -24.62 3.09
N LEU A 190 -10.40 -25.24 3.44
CA LEU A 190 -10.28 -26.70 3.52
C LEU A 190 -11.20 -27.33 4.56
N LEU A 191 -11.38 -26.69 5.72
CA LEU A 191 -12.26 -27.20 6.78
C LEU A 191 -13.73 -27.20 6.36
N ILE A 192 -14.18 -26.13 5.69
CA ILE A 192 -15.57 -25.97 5.25
C ILE A 192 -15.88 -26.90 4.06
N TYR A 193 -14.97 -26.98 3.11
CA TYR A 193 -15.18 -27.74 1.86
C TYR A 193 -14.47 -29.10 1.82
N ARG A 194 -14.03 -29.62 2.99
CA ARG A 194 -13.21 -30.83 3.08
C ARG A 194 -13.81 -32.07 2.43
N ARG A 195 -15.13 -32.18 2.37
CA ARG A 195 -15.84 -33.35 1.80
C ARG A 195 -15.88 -33.32 0.27
N GLN A 196 -15.71 -32.16 -0.34
CA GLN A 196 -15.84 -31.95 -1.79
C GLN A 196 -14.48 -31.94 -2.51
N LEU A 197 -13.36 -31.85 -1.75
CA LEU A 197 -12.02 -31.74 -2.30
C LEU A 197 -11.30 -33.09 -2.25
N SER A 198 -11.13 -33.73 -3.39
CA SER A 198 -10.51 -35.05 -3.51
C SER A 198 -8.98 -35.06 -3.35
N ARG A 199 -8.28 -33.91 -3.41
CA ARG A 199 -6.81 -33.79 -3.43
C ARG A 199 -6.23 -32.82 -2.39
N LYS A 200 -6.56 -32.99 -1.11
CA LYS A 200 -6.14 -32.10 -0.03
C LYS A 200 -4.62 -32.05 0.21
N SER A 201 -3.96 -33.21 0.14
CA SER A 201 -2.51 -33.32 0.38
C SER A 201 -1.67 -32.46 -0.58
N ASN A 202 -2.12 -32.32 -1.83
CA ASN A 202 -1.40 -31.53 -2.82
C ASN A 202 -1.44 -30.02 -2.53
N LEU A 203 -2.44 -29.50 -1.81
CA LEU A 203 -2.56 -28.06 -1.52
C LEU A 203 -1.55 -27.62 -0.45
N ILE A 204 -1.39 -28.44 0.59
CA ILE A 204 -0.37 -28.21 1.63
C ILE A 204 1.03 -28.31 1.02
N LEU A 205 1.27 -29.33 0.18
CA LEU A 205 2.55 -29.48 -0.54
C LEU A 205 2.83 -28.28 -1.43
N ARG A 206 1.82 -27.75 -2.15
CA ARG A 206 1.98 -26.56 -2.99
C ARG A 206 2.34 -25.34 -2.15
N TRP A 207 1.68 -25.14 -1.02
CA TRP A 207 2.05 -24.06 -0.10
C TRP A 207 3.48 -24.25 0.42
N ALA A 208 3.89 -25.45 0.78
CA ALA A 208 5.26 -25.75 1.22
C ALA A 208 6.30 -25.45 0.14
N VAL A 209 6.00 -25.77 -1.13
CA VAL A 209 6.87 -25.42 -2.27
C VAL A 209 6.96 -23.90 -2.44
N ILE A 210 5.85 -23.17 -2.35
CA ILE A 210 5.84 -21.70 -2.39
C ILE A 210 6.74 -21.13 -1.30
N ALA A 211 6.58 -21.62 -0.07
CA ALA A 211 7.38 -21.17 1.07
C ALA A 211 8.87 -21.50 0.92
N GLY A 212 9.18 -22.72 0.46
CA GLY A 212 10.56 -23.16 0.20
C GLY A 212 11.25 -22.32 -0.89
N VAL A 213 10.57 -22.07 -2.02
CA VAL A 213 11.10 -21.22 -3.09
C VAL A 213 11.27 -19.77 -2.62
N ALA A 214 10.28 -19.22 -1.89
CA ALA A 214 10.39 -17.87 -1.34
C ALA A 214 11.60 -17.73 -0.40
N PHE A 215 11.80 -18.72 0.46
CA PHE A 215 12.96 -18.77 1.35
C PHE A 215 14.28 -18.87 0.57
N LEU A 216 14.36 -19.71 -0.46
CA LEU A 216 15.57 -19.83 -1.29
C LEU A 216 15.92 -18.52 -2.00
N VAL A 217 14.93 -17.79 -2.51
CA VAL A 217 15.14 -16.46 -3.13
C VAL A 217 15.63 -15.45 -2.10
N TRP A 218 15.13 -15.53 -0.86
CA TRP A 218 15.51 -14.62 0.21
C TRP A 218 16.81 -15.02 0.94
N LEU A 219 17.24 -16.27 0.83
CA LEU A 219 18.41 -16.81 1.53
C LEU A 219 19.70 -15.99 1.34
N PRO A 220 20.05 -15.49 0.13
CA PRO A 220 21.23 -14.64 -0.04
C PRO A 220 21.19 -13.35 0.81
N VAL A 221 19.99 -12.77 0.97
CA VAL A 221 19.80 -11.58 1.83
C VAL A 221 20.04 -11.94 3.29
N LEU A 222 19.51 -13.08 3.76
CA LEU A 222 19.76 -13.58 5.12
C LEU A 222 21.23 -13.83 5.38
N MET A 223 21.92 -14.46 4.43
CA MET A 223 23.38 -14.72 4.54
C MET A 223 24.19 -13.42 4.59
N GLY A 224 23.82 -12.43 3.75
CA GLY A 224 24.43 -11.11 3.79
C GLY A 224 24.20 -10.39 5.13
N LEU A 225 22.98 -10.48 5.65
CA LEU A 225 22.59 -9.85 6.91
C LEU A 225 23.37 -10.39 8.12
N GLN A 226 23.80 -11.67 8.09
CA GLN A 226 24.62 -12.25 9.17
C GLN A 226 25.92 -11.47 9.41
N LYS A 227 26.51 -10.86 8.38
CA LYS A 227 27.71 -10.01 8.52
C LYS A 227 27.44 -8.74 9.37
N TRP A 228 26.19 -8.34 9.51
CA TRP A 228 25.74 -7.13 10.21
C TRP A 228 25.01 -7.44 11.53
N GLY A 229 25.20 -8.63 12.10
CA GLY A 229 24.57 -9.05 13.35
C GLY A 229 23.27 -9.82 13.20
N GLY A 230 22.88 -10.15 11.98
CA GLY A 230 21.76 -11.01 11.68
C GLY A 230 20.37 -10.39 11.88
N TYR A 231 19.37 -11.23 11.81
CA TYR A 231 17.97 -10.81 11.94
C TYR A 231 17.61 -10.27 13.32
N ALA A 232 18.35 -10.67 14.37
CA ALA A 232 18.14 -10.18 15.74
C ALA A 232 18.34 -8.66 15.86
N VAL A 233 19.35 -8.11 15.18
CA VAL A 233 19.62 -6.65 15.17
C VAL A 233 18.52 -5.90 14.44
N VAL A 234 18.03 -6.44 13.32
CA VAL A 234 16.87 -5.88 12.59
C VAL A 234 15.64 -5.88 13.49
N ALA A 235 15.35 -7.01 14.15
CA ALA A 235 14.21 -7.12 15.07
C ALA A 235 14.32 -6.14 16.24
N ALA A 236 15.51 -5.99 16.83
CA ALA A 236 15.77 -5.02 17.90
C ALA A 236 15.53 -3.58 17.44
N ASN A 237 15.99 -3.22 16.23
CA ASN A 237 15.74 -1.89 15.66
C ASN A 237 14.23 -1.62 15.44
N HIS A 238 13.49 -2.63 14.98
CA HIS A 238 12.05 -2.47 14.70
C HIS A 238 11.18 -2.58 15.95
N SER A 239 11.64 -3.24 17.02
CA SER A 239 10.86 -3.45 18.25
C SER A 239 10.40 -2.14 18.91
N ARG A 240 11.18 -1.07 18.80
CA ARG A 240 10.85 0.26 19.31
C ARG A 240 9.60 0.89 18.68
N TYR A 241 9.20 0.40 17.52
CA TYR A 241 8.00 0.87 16.81
C TYR A 241 6.77 -0.02 17.05
N VAL A 242 6.90 -1.09 17.83
CA VAL A 242 5.78 -1.97 18.18
C VAL A 242 5.03 -1.38 19.36
N VAL A 243 3.77 -0.98 19.14
CA VAL A 243 2.90 -0.42 20.19
C VAL A 243 2.13 -1.49 20.96
N GLY A 244 2.07 -2.70 20.42
CA GLY A 244 1.39 -3.84 21.04
C GLY A 244 -0.14 -3.67 21.11
N PHE A 245 -0.80 -4.59 21.85
CA PHE A 245 -2.26 -4.57 22.00
C PHE A 245 -2.76 -3.39 22.83
N SER A 246 -1.98 -2.90 23.80
CA SER A 246 -2.35 -1.74 24.62
C SER A 246 -2.43 -0.44 23.81
N GLY A 247 -1.61 -0.30 22.78
CA GLY A 247 -1.60 0.86 21.87
C GLY A 247 -2.44 0.67 20.60
N TRP A 248 -3.03 -0.52 20.41
CA TRP A 248 -3.67 -0.89 19.15
C TRP A 248 -4.78 0.07 18.69
N LEU A 249 -5.71 0.41 19.59
CA LEU A 249 -6.84 1.28 19.27
C LEU A 249 -6.37 2.71 18.92
N ASN A 250 -5.41 3.24 19.67
CA ASN A 250 -4.83 4.56 19.41
C ASN A 250 -4.09 4.57 18.06
N SER A 251 -3.33 3.52 17.76
CA SER A 251 -2.63 3.38 16.48
C SER A 251 -3.63 3.28 15.33
N LEU A 252 -4.69 2.46 15.45
CA LEU A 252 -5.75 2.35 14.44
C LEU A 252 -6.43 3.71 14.19
N THR A 253 -6.84 4.40 15.27
CA THR A 253 -7.49 5.71 15.15
C THR A 253 -6.60 6.70 14.42
N ARG A 254 -5.33 6.76 14.76
CA ARG A 254 -4.36 7.66 14.12
C ARG A 254 -4.08 7.29 12.66
N GLN A 255 -4.00 6.00 12.32
CA GLN A 255 -3.92 5.54 10.93
C GLN A 255 -5.14 6.00 10.12
N LEU A 256 -6.35 5.86 10.67
CA LEU A 256 -7.58 6.33 10.00
C LEU A 256 -7.61 7.85 9.82
N GLN A 257 -7.11 8.62 10.80
CA GLN A 257 -6.96 10.08 10.68
C GLN A 257 -5.96 10.46 9.58
N ASN A 258 -4.81 9.78 9.51
CA ASN A 258 -3.82 9.99 8.47
C ASN A 258 -4.37 9.64 7.07
N HIS A 259 -5.17 8.58 6.97
CA HIS A 259 -5.89 8.25 5.73
C HIS A 259 -6.91 9.33 5.36
N ALA A 260 -7.69 9.85 6.31
CA ALA A 260 -8.64 10.92 6.05
C ALA A 260 -7.94 12.21 5.55
N LEU A 261 -6.75 12.48 6.06
CA LEU A 261 -5.93 13.61 5.62
C LEU A 261 -5.43 13.44 4.17
N LEU A 262 -5.07 12.23 3.77
CA LEU A 262 -4.57 11.92 2.43
C LEU A 262 -5.72 11.71 1.41
N GLU A 263 -6.68 10.86 1.74
CA GLU A 263 -7.77 10.46 0.84
C GLU A 263 -8.96 11.44 0.85
N GLY A 264 -8.97 12.38 1.79
CA GLY A 264 -10.06 13.32 2.03
C GLY A 264 -11.23 12.72 2.81
N THR A 265 -12.10 13.59 3.27
CA THR A 265 -13.36 13.22 3.90
C THR A 265 -14.48 13.35 2.88
N PRO A 266 -15.35 12.32 2.72
CA PRO A 266 -16.51 12.46 1.87
C PRO A 266 -17.38 13.58 2.41
N GLY A 267 -17.77 14.51 1.54
CA GLY A 267 -18.80 15.49 1.89
C GLY A 267 -20.10 14.78 2.25
N LEU A 268 -20.91 15.37 3.13
CA LEU A 268 -22.22 14.85 3.56
C LEU A 268 -23.11 14.39 2.39
N VAL A 269 -23.01 15.08 1.24
CA VAL A 269 -23.76 14.75 0.02
C VAL A 269 -23.30 13.39 -0.56
N GLY A 270 -21.99 13.15 -0.67
CA GLY A 270 -21.46 11.89 -1.18
C GLY A 270 -21.81 10.71 -0.27
N VAL A 271 -21.72 10.91 1.04
CA VAL A 271 -22.12 9.91 2.05
C VAL A 271 -23.62 9.63 1.94
N GLY A 272 -24.44 10.68 1.81
CA GLY A 272 -25.89 10.56 1.64
C GLY A 272 -26.26 9.80 0.38
N LEU A 273 -25.61 10.07 -0.75
CA LEU A 273 -25.84 9.36 -2.02
C LEU A 273 -25.50 7.87 -1.95
N VAL A 274 -24.32 7.52 -1.38
CA VAL A 274 -23.94 6.11 -1.20
C VAL A 274 -24.95 5.39 -0.32
N SER A 275 -25.37 6.01 0.78
CA SER A 275 -26.34 5.42 1.70
C SER A 275 -27.72 5.28 1.06
N LEU A 276 -28.17 6.27 0.30
CA LEU A 276 -29.42 6.20 -0.44
C LEU A 276 -29.41 5.05 -1.45
N VAL A 277 -28.33 4.92 -2.24
CA VAL A 277 -28.16 3.83 -3.21
C VAL A 277 -28.18 2.47 -2.50
N LEU A 278 -27.43 2.32 -1.39
CA LEU A 278 -27.42 1.09 -0.60
C LEU A 278 -28.81 0.77 -0.02
N CYS A 279 -29.52 1.77 0.52
CA CYS A 279 -30.90 1.60 1.01
C CYS A 279 -31.86 1.17 -0.09
N LEU A 280 -31.84 1.83 -1.27
CA LEU A 280 -32.70 1.47 -2.40
C LEU A 280 -32.43 0.05 -2.89
N LEU A 281 -31.17 -0.37 -2.94
CA LEU A 281 -30.79 -1.71 -3.32
C LEU A 281 -31.23 -2.75 -2.29
N CYS A 282 -31.12 -2.45 -1.01
CA CYS A 282 -31.64 -3.30 0.06
C CYS A 282 -33.16 -3.44 -0.04
N ILE A 283 -33.90 -2.33 -0.18
CA ILE A 283 -35.36 -2.34 -0.32
C ILE A 283 -35.78 -3.18 -1.52
N ARG A 284 -35.17 -2.98 -2.69
CA ARG A 284 -35.50 -3.73 -3.91
C ARG A 284 -35.16 -5.23 -3.79
N TRP A 285 -34.06 -5.56 -3.12
CA TRP A 285 -33.68 -6.96 -2.86
C TRP A 285 -34.68 -7.68 -1.97
N PHE A 286 -35.25 -6.99 -0.97
CA PHE A 286 -36.28 -7.57 -0.10
C PHE A 286 -37.63 -7.69 -0.82
N SER A 287 -38.05 -6.68 -1.60
CA SER A 287 -39.29 -6.73 -2.37
C SER A 287 -39.31 -7.81 -3.44
N SER A 288 -38.19 -8.10 -4.10
CA SER A 288 -38.12 -9.15 -5.12
C SER A 288 -38.22 -10.58 -4.55
N ARG A 289 -37.91 -10.77 -3.25
CA ARG A 289 -38.10 -12.07 -2.58
C ARG A 289 -39.56 -12.37 -2.18
N GLU A 290 -40.35 -11.35 -1.92
CA GLU A 290 -41.78 -11.55 -1.61
C GLU A 290 -42.58 -11.99 -2.84
N LEU A 291 -42.23 -11.51 -4.05
CA LEU A 291 -42.90 -11.87 -5.29
C LEU A 291 -42.69 -13.32 -5.75
N THR A 292 -41.59 -13.95 -5.32
CA THR A 292 -41.29 -15.37 -5.65
C THR A 292 -41.87 -16.36 -4.65
N SER A 293 -42.42 -15.91 -3.52
CA SER A 293 -42.99 -16.79 -2.48
C SER A 293 -44.52 -17.00 -2.58
N THR A 294 -45.20 -16.40 -3.57
CA THR A 294 -46.67 -16.44 -3.67
C THR A 294 -47.24 -17.67 -4.41
N SER A 295 -46.42 -18.64 -4.77
CA SER A 295 -46.89 -19.90 -5.36
C SER A 295 -46.67 -21.08 -4.40
N GLY A 296 -47.49 -21.19 -3.35
CA GLY A 296 -47.55 -22.42 -2.58
C GLY A 296 -47.77 -22.21 -1.07
N GLU A 297 -48.98 -22.52 -0.63
CA GLU A 297 -49.53 -22.77 0.70
C GLU A 297 -49.72 -21.58 1.67
N PRO A 298 -50.95 -21.33 2.13
CA PRO A 298 -51.28 -20.38 3.17
C PRO A 298 -51.02 -20.99 4.54
N GLY A 299 -49.88 -20.73 5.17
CA GLY A 299 -49.68 -21.22 6.54
C GLY A 299 -48.35 -20.93 7.20
N SER A 300 -47.29 -20.67 6.47
CA SER A 300 -45.96 -20.45 7.07
C SER A 300 -45.49 -18.98 6.92
N ARG A 301 -45.89 -18.11 7.85
CA ARG A 301 -45.25 -16.83 8.08
C ARG A 301 -43.79 -17.04 8.50
N LYS A 302 -42.87 -17.04 7.56
CA LYS A 302 -41.44 -17.12 7.86
C LYS A 302 -40.96 -15.81 8.50
N THR A 303 -40.72 -15.83 9.78
CA THR A 303 -40.07 -14.79 10.61
C THR A 303 -38.67 -14.34 10.09
N GLY A 304 -38.16 -14.98 9.04
CA GLY A 304 -36.85 -14.64 8.43
C GLY A 304 -36.80 -13.33 7.64
N SER A 305 -37.96 -12.76 7.24
CA SER A 305 -38.01 -11.54 6.42
C SER A 305 -37.60 -10.28 7.20
N THR A 306 -38.02 -10.15 8.45
CA THR A 306 -37.75 -8.97 9.28
C THR A 306 -36.27 -8.83 9.69
N TRP A 307 -35.63 -9.93 10.05
CA TRP A 307 -34.21 -9.93 10.43
C TRP A 307 -33.28 -9.58 9.25
N ASN A 308 -33.61 -10.02 8.05
CA ASN A 308 -32.85 -9.66 6.86
C ASN A 308 -33.00 -8.18 6.48
N ALA A 309 -34.19 -7.58 6.71
CA ALA A 309 -34.41 -6.15 6.51
C ALA A 309 -33.63 -5.30 7.53
N VAL A 310 -33.63 -5.71 8.80
CA VAL A 310 -32.83 -5.06 9.84
C VAL A 310 -31.35 -5.16 9.56
N LEU A 311 -30.84 -6.35 9.18
CA LEU A 311 -29.44 -6.54 8.83
C LEU A 311 -29.02 -5.70 7.62
N GLY A 312 -29.87 -5.65 6.58
CA GLY A 312 -29.65 -4.79 5.42
C GLY A 312 -29.63 -3.30 5.74
N GLY A 313 -30.52 -2.85 6.63
CA GLY A 313 -30.54 -1.47 7.13
C GLY A 313 -29.31 -1.12 7.94
N VAL A 314 -28.89 -2.01 8.85
CA VAL A 314 -27.65 -1.84 9.63
C VAL A 314 -26.43 -1.79 8.73
N LEU A 315 -26.32 -2.69 7.75
CA LEU A 315 -25.21 -2.70 6.78
C LEU A 315 -25.18 -1.44 5.90
N ALA A 316 -26.34 -0.82 5.61
CA ALA A 316 -26.40 0.43 4.88
C ALA A 316 -26.04 1.65 5.75
N LEU A 317 -26.33 1.61 7.07
CA LEU A 317 -26.03 2.70 8.01
C LEU A 317 -24.57 2.69 8.49
N LEU A 318 -23.91 1.52 8.57
CA LEU A 318 -22.53 1.42 9.00
C LEU A 318 -21.55 2.27 8.16
N PRO A 319 -21.61 2.28 6.80
CA PRO A 319 -20.77 3.16 5.99
C PRO A 319 -21.03 4.65 6.25
N LEU A 320 -22.30 5.03 6.48
CA LEU A 320 -22.68 6.40 6.81
C LEU A 320 -22.04 6.85 8.13
N LEU A 321 -22.16 6.02 9.15
CA LEU A 321 -21.60 6.30 10.48
C LEU A 321 -20.07 6.35 10.43
N GLY A 322 -19.46 5.40 9.73
CA GLY A 322 -18.01 5.36 9.55
C GLY A 322 -17.46 6.57 8.81
N ALA A 323 -18.11 6.97 7.71
CA ALA A 323 -17.70 8.13 6.92
C ALA A 323 -17.93 9.46 7.67
N ALA A 324 -19.01 9.56 8.45
CA ALA A 324 -19.29 10.74 9.28
C ALA A 324 -18.28 10.91 10.43
N LEU A 325 -17.80 9.78 11.00
CA LEU A 325 -16.90 9.80 12.15
C LEU A 325 -15.42 9.86 11.77
N LEU A 326 -15.01 9.23 10.67
CA LEU A 326 -13.60 8.88 10.43
C LEU A 326 -13.10 9.16 8.99
N GLY A 327 -13.96 9.53 8.03
CA GLY A 327 -13.54 9.84 6.64
C GLY A 327 -13.62 8.68 5.63
N VAL A 328 -12.93 8.80 4.49
CA VAL A 328 -13.05 7.86 3.34
C VAL A 328 -12.59 6.44 3.66
N SER A 329 -11.54 6.27 4.45
CA SER A 329 -10.99 4.95 4.74
C SER A 329 -11.95 4.00 5.45
N PRO A 330 -12.74 4.45 6.45
CA PRO A 330 -13.78 3.62 7.03
C PRO A 330 -14.89 3.25 6.05
N LEU A 331 -15.29 4.17 5.17
CA LEU A 331 -16.25 3.85 4.11
C LEU A 331 -15.72 2.74 3.21
N LEU A 332 -14.48 2.86 2.74
CA LEU A 332 -13.81 1.83 1.95
C LEU A 332 -13.70 0.51 2.74
N GLY A 333 -13.31 0.57 4.01
CA GLY A 333 -13.21 -0.59 4.89
C GLY A 333 -14.56 -1.28 5.11
N CYS A 334 -15.64 -0.54 5.32
CA CYS A 334 -16.99 -1.08 5.47
C CYS A 334 -17.50 -1.72 4.16
N LEU A 335 -17.28 -1.07 3.01
CA LEU A 335 -17.63 -1.64 1.70
C LEU A 335 -16.83 -2.91 1.42
N ALA A 336 -15.54 -2.92 1.77
CA ALA A 336 -14.69 -4.09 1.62
C ALA A 336 -15.15 -5.25 2.52
N ALA A 337 -15.43 -4.99 3.79
CA ALA A 337 -15.96 -5.99 4.71
C ALA A 337 -17.30 -6.55 4.23
N ALA A 338 -18.23 -5.67 3.79
CA ALA A 338 -19.51 -6.09 3.22
C ALA A 338 -19.32 -6.95 1.96
N GLY A 339 -18.45 -6.54 1.04
CA GLY A 339 -18.14 -7.32 -0.17
C GLY A 339 -17.58 -8.70 0.15
N ILE A 340 -16.62 -8.80 1.05
CA ILE A 340 -16.03 -10.06 1.50
C ILE A 340 -17.08 -10.98 2.14
N LEU A 341 -17.87 -10.46 3.08
CA LEU A 341 -18.92 -11.23 3.77
C LEU A 341 -19.98 -11.73 2.80
N LEU A 342 -20.42 -10.89 1.85
CA LEU A 342 -21.38 -11.28 0.82
C LEU A 342 -20.80 -12.37 -0.08
N GLN A 343 -19.56 -12.26 -0.52
CA GLN A 343 -18.91 -13.29 -1.33
C GLN A 343 -18.76 -14.62 -0.56
N LEU A 344 -18.37 -14.58 0.71
CA LEU A 344 -18.30 -15.78 1.55
C LEU A 344 -19.68 -16.43 1.73
N PHE A 345 -20.73 -15.63 1.94
CA PHE A 345 -22.09 -16.13 2.11
C PHE A 345 -22.64 -16.77 0.83
N PHE A 346 -22.49 -16.09 -0.33
CA PHE A 346 -23.01 -16.60 -1.59
C PHE A 346 -22.22 -17.77 -2.15
N ALA A 347 -20.89 -17.76 -2.01
CA ALA A 347 -20.08 -18.89 -2.39
C ALA A 347 -20.43 -20.14 -1.57
N SER A 348 -20.74 -20.00 -0.28
CA SER A 348 -21.21 -21.11 0.56
C SER A 348 -22.62 -21.60 0.17
N GLY A 349 -23.52 -20.69 -0.22
CA GLY A 349 -24.87 -20.99 -0.67
C GLY A 349 -24.90 -21.77 -1.99
N SER A 350 -24.09 -21.36 -2.96
CA SER A 350 -23.97 -22.05 -4.26
C SER A 350 -23.45 -23.50 -4.08
N PHE A 351 -22.55 -23.72 -3.14
CA PHE A 351 -22.06 -25.07 -2.80
C PHE A 351 -23.12 -25.96 -2.15
N ARG A 352 -24.02 -25.42 -1.32
CA ARG A 352 -25.12 -26.20 -0.69
C ARG A 352 -26.20 -26.59 -1.68
N LEU A 353 -26.50 -25.76 -2.67
CA LEU A 353 -27.46 -26.07 -3.73
C LEU A 353 -27.01 -27.25 -4.59
N VAL A 354 -25.70 -27.39 -4.82
CA VAL A 354 -25.09 -28.54 -5.50
C VAL A 354 -25.21 -29.84 -4.68
N GLN A 355 -25.32 -29.76 -3.35
CA GLN A 355 -25.49 -30.95 -2.48
C GLN A 355 -26.92 -31.44 -2.33
N GLY A 356 -27.93 -30.58 -2.54
CA GLY A 356 -29.34 -30.90 -2.27
C GLY A 356 -30.14 -31.40 -3.46
N GLY A 357 -29.57 -31.40 -4.66
CA GLY A 357 -30.27 -31.84 -5.87
C GLY A 357 -29.65 -33.12 -6.45
N GLU A 358 -30.44 -34.16 -6.59
CA GLU A 358 -30.13 -35.38 -7.37
C GLU A 358 -29.94 -35.12 -8.86
N THR A 359 -29.84 -33.87 -9.27
CA THR A 359 -29.60 -33.48 -10.67
C THR A 359 -28.11 -33.39 -10.92
N SER A 360 -27.68 -34.06 -11.96
CA SER A 360 -26.34 -34.11 -12.56
C SER A 360 -25.80 -32.73 -12.95
N VAL A 361 -25.48 -31.89 -11.96
CA VAL A 361 -24.72 -30.67 -12.20
C VAL A 361 -23.33 -31.12 -12.62
N SER A 362 -22.95 -30.81 -13.84
CA SER A 362 -21.68 -31.23 -14.41
C SER A 362 -20.52 -30.69 -13.55
N ARG A 363 -19.44 -31.45 -13.48
CA ARG A 363 -18.21 -31.07 -12.73
C ARG A 363 -17.64 -29.72 -13.20
N GLU A 364 -18.00 -29.29 -14.40
CA GLU A 364 -17.60 -28.03 -15.03
C GLU A 364 -18.33 -26.82 -14.46
N ASP A 365 -19.59 -26.96 -14.03
CA ASP A 365 -20.40 -25.86 -13.47
C ASP A 365 -19.99 -25.50 -12.03
N CYS A 366 -19.35 -26.42 -11.31
CA CYS A 366 -18.85 -26.18 -9.94
C CYS A 366 -17.54 -25.39 -9.92
N ALA A 367 -16.76 -25.38 -11.00
CA ALA A 367 -15.43 -24.78 -11.03
C ALA A 367 -15.42 -23.27 -10.74
N PRO A 368 -16.31 -22.42 -11.30
CA PRO A 368 -16.33 -20.98 -11.01
C PRO A 368 -16.64 -20.66 -9.55
N ALA A 369 -17.61 -21.37 -8.95
CA ALA A 369 -17.98 -21.15 -7.55
C ALA A 369 -16.86 -21.53 -6.56
N VAL A 370 -16.10 -22.59 -6.86
CA VAL A 370 -14.91 -23.00 -6.09
C VAL A 370 -13.82 -21.92 -6.17
N GLN A 371 -13.56 -21.40 -7.37
CA GLN A 371 -12.55 -20.36 -7.63
C GLN A 371 -12.87 -19.08 -6.87
N GLN A 372 -14.11 -18.63 -6.93
CA GLN A 372 -14.60 -17.42 -6.26
C GLN A 372 -14.61 -17.60 -4.73
N SER A 373 -15.01 -18.77 -4.25
CA SER A 373 -14.97 -19.09 -2.81
C SER A 373 -13.56 -19.04 -2.25
N LEU A 374 -12.58 -19.66 -2.92
CA LEU A 374 -11.18 -19.59 -2.49
C LEU A 374 -10.65 -18.15 -2.51
N ALA A 375 -10.97 -17.37 -3.56
CA ALA A 375 -10.59 -15.97 -3.65
C ALA A 375 -11.16 -15.16 -2.46
N ALA A 376 -12.43 -15.37 -2.11
CA ALA A 376 -13.07 -14.72 -0.98
C ALA A 376 -12.40 -15.07 0.36
N TRP A 377 -12.01 -16.32 0.58
CA TRP A 377 -11.31 -16.73 1.82
C TRP A 377 -9.89 -16.16 1.91
N LEU A 378 -9.14 -16.14 0.81
CA LEU A 378 -7.81 -15.52 0.77
C LEU A 378 -7.93 -14.01 1.02
N LEU A 379 -8.91 -13.36 0.41
CA LEU A 379 -9.14 -11.93 0.61
C LEU A 379 -9.59 -11.62 2.04
N ALA A 380 -10.45 -12.44 2.64
CA ALA A 380 -10.86 -12.30 4.04
C ALA A 380 -9.66 -12.43 4.99
N ALA A 381 -8.80 -13.42 4.78
CA ALA A 381 -7.60 -13.62 5.57
C ALA A 381 -6.63 -12.42 5.42
N TRP A 382 -6.47 -11.90 4.21
CA TRP A 382 -5.63 -10.74 3.95
C TRP A 382 -6.18 -9.49 4.63
N PHE A 383 -7.44 -9.13 4.36
CA PHE A 383 -8.08 -7.94 4.90
C PHE A 383 -8.13 -7.95 6.43
N CYS A 384 -8.68 -9.00 7.03
CA CYS A 384 -8.79 -9.12 8.49
C CYS A 384 -7.42 -9.25 9.16
N GLY A 385 -6.52 -10.03 8.58
CA GLY A 385 -5.17 -10.24 9.13
C GLY A 385 -4.40 -8.92 9.22
N LEU A 386 -4.43 -8.09 8.16
CA LEU A 386 -3.74 -6.81 8.18
C LEU A 386 -4.48 -5.73 8.97
N LEU A 387 -5.82 -5.75 9.01
CA LEU A 387 -6.59 -4.87 9.88
C LEU A 387 -6.21 -5.06 11.36
N LEU A 388 -5.93 -6.30 11.77
CA LEU A 388 -5.50 -6.61 13.13
C LEU A 388 -4.00 -6.37 13.35
N ALA A 389 -3.15 -6.71 12.38
CA ALA A 389 -1.71 -6.68 12.55
C ALA A 389 -1.10 -5.29 12.36
N THR A 390 -1.61 -4.50 11.40
CA THR A 390 -1.01 -3.18 11.09
C THR A 390 -1.04 -2.22 12.28
N PRO A 391 -2.14 -2.11 13.07
CA PRO A 391 -2.17 -1.21 14.21
C PRO A 391 -1.35 -1.67 15.43
N LEU A 392 -0.77 -2.87 15.41
CA LEU A 392 0.21 -3.28 16.42
C LEU A 392 1.53 -2.53 16.29
N TYR A 393 1.70 -1.83 15.18
CA TYR A 393 2.87 -1.05 14.85
C TYR A 393 2.56 0.46 14.90
N TYR A 394 3.61 1.29 14.90
CA TYR A 394 3.47 2.74 14.89
C TYR A 394 2.59 3.21 13.69
N PRO A 395 1.72 4.22 13.85
CA PRO A 395 0.68 4.56 12.88
C PRO A 395 1.19 5.30 11.63
N TYR A 396 2.24 4.79 10.99
CA TYR A 396 2.71 5.32 9.71
C TYR A 396 1.74 4.97 8.58
N PRO A 397 1.24 5.95 7.81
CA PRO A 397 0.26 5.68 6.75
C PRO A 397 0.76 4.67 5.71
N ARG A 398 2.05 4.70 5.39
CA ARG A 398 2.68 3.78 4.42
C ARG A 398 2.49 2.30 4.76
N LEU A 399 2.42 1.97 6.06
CA LEU A 399 2.23 0.59 6.51
C LEU A 399 0.84 0.05 6.20
N THR A 400 -0.11 0.94 5.89
CA THR A 400 -1.48 0.57 5.53
C THR A 400 -1.65 0.24 4.05
N ILE A 401 -0.67 0.51 3.18
CA ILE A 401 -0.76 0.23 1.73
C ILE A 401 -1.16 -1.23 1.43
N PRO A 402 -0.55 -2.25 2.05
CA PRO A 402 -0.95 -3.64 1.86
C PRO A 402 -2.41 -3.91 2.27
N TRP A 403 -2.89 -3.30 3.34
CA TRP A 403 -4.30 -3.39 3.75
C TRP A 403 -5.21 -2.67 2.77
N THR A 404 -4.84 -1.47 2.32
CA THR A 404 -5.62 -0.65 1.37
C THR A 404 -5.87 -1.39 0.05
N ILE A 405 -4.88 -2.13 -0.46
CA ILE A 405 -5.03 -2.97 -1.65
C ILE A 405 -6.10 -4.05 -1.43
N SER A 406 -6.11 -4.71 -0.27
CA SER A 406 -7.15 -5.69 0.07
C SER A 406 -8.53 -5.04 0.20
N ALA A 407 -8.59 -3.80 0.70
CA ALA A 407 -9.82 -3.04 0.80
C ALA A 407 -10.37 -2.64 -0.58
N TRP A 408 -9.51 -2.28 -1.55
CA TRP A 408 -9.95 -2.07 -2.94
C TRP A 408 -10.56 -3.33 -3.54
N LEU A 409 -9.91 -4.48 -3.36
CA LEU A 409 -10.44 -5.77 -3.85
C LEU A 409 -11.77 -6.15 -3.18
N GLY A 410 -11.91 -5.89 -1.88
CA GLY A 410 -13.15 -6.14 -1.14
C GLY A 410 -14.31 -5.23 -1.57
N ALA A 411 -14.05 -3.93 -1.75
CA ALA A 411 -15.04 -2.99 -2.28
C ALA A 411 -15.42 -3.32 -3.74
N ALA A 412 -14.44 -3.76 -4.52
CA ALA A 412 -14.69 -4.25 -5.88
C ALA A 412 -15.52 -5.54 -5.88
N ALA A 413 -15.30 -6.45 -4.93
CA ALA A 413 -16.13 -7.65 -4.75
C ALA A 413 -17.59 -7.30 -4.42
N PHE A 414 -17.81 -6.23 -3.63
CA PHE A 414 -19.15 -5.68 -3.41
C PHE A 414 -19.78 -5.16 -4.71
N ALA A 415 -19.03 -4.40 -5.52
CA ALA A 415 -19.50 -3.90 -6.80
C ALA A 415 -19.86 -5.02 -7.79
N GLY A 416 -19.04 -6.09 -7.85
CA GLY A 416 -19.33 -7.26 -8.68
C GLY A 416 -20.58 -8.01 -8.21
N TRP A 417 -20.76 -8.17 -6.89
CA TRP A 417 -22.00 -8.73 -6.34
C TRP A 417 -23.21 -7.86 -6.69
N LEU A 418 -23.08 -6.54 -6.60
CA LEU A 418 -24.13 -5.60 -6.92
C LEU A 418 -24.52 -5.68 -8.42
N GLU A 419 -23.53 -5.76 -9.32
CA GLU A 419 -23.75 -5.96 -10.75
C GLU A 419 -24.61 -7.20 -11.00
N GLN A 420 -24.27 -8.33 -10.39
CA GLN A 420 -25.00 -9.57 -10.54
C GLN A 420 -26.45 -9.42 -10.05
N ARG A 421 -26.68 -8.79 -8.90
CA ARG A 421 -28.01 -8.58 -8.34
C ARG A 421 -28.88 -7.62 -9.15
N CYS A 422 -28.29 -6.55 -9.67
CA CYS A 422 -29.00 -5.65 -10.57
C CYS A 422 -29.38 -6.36 -11.87
N ALA A 423 -28.49 -7.19 -12.42
CA ALA A 423 -28.79 -7.99 -13.62
C ALA A 423 -29.92 -9.00 -13.36
N ASP A 424 -29.90 -9.70 -12.20
CA ASP A 424 -30.96 -10.64 -11.82
C ASP A 424 -32.32 -9.95 -11.58
N ALA A 425 -32.31 -8.73 -11.04
CA ALA A 425 -33.53 -7.96 -10.83
C ALA A 425 -34.13 -7.39 -12.11
N LEU A 426 -33.30 -6.99 -13.09
CA LEU A 426 -33.73 -6.46 -14.37
C LEU A 426 -34.19 -7.57 -15.33
N PHE A 427 -33.61 -8.77 -15.20
CA PHE A 427 -33.87 -9.92 -16.09
C PHE A 427 -34.18 -11.17 -15.24
N PRO A 428 -35.38 -11.24 -14.63
CA PRO A 428 -35.70 -12.26 -13.62
C PRO A 428 -35.84 -13.68 -14.17
N THR A 429 -36.04 -13.87 -15.46
CA THR A 429 -36.16 -15.20 -16.10
C THR A 429 -35.01 -15.49 -17.05
N THR A 430 -34.65 -16.77 -17.14
CA THR A 430 -33.60 -17.23 -18.10
C THR A 430 -33.97 -16.94 -19.53
N ALA A 431 -35.28 -16.99 -19.90
CA ALA A 431 -35.78 -16.63 -21.21
C ALA A 431 -35.58 -15.12 -21.50
N LEU A 432 -35.96 -14.23 -20.58
CA LEU A 432 -35.71 -12.79 -20.69
C LEU A 432 -34.20 -12.46 -20.72
N LYS A 433 -33.38 -13.23 -19.99
CA LYS A 433 -31.91 -13.10 -20.07
C LYS A 433 -31.41 -13.50 -21.47
N ALA A 434 -32.00 -14.50 -22.13
CA ALA A 434 -31.59 -14.94 -23.46
C ALA A 434 -32.03 -13.95 -24.55
N GLU A 435 -33.20 -13.33 -24.41
CA GLU A 435 -33.75 -12.37 -25.34
C GLU A 435 -33.26 -10.93 -25.16
N ALA A 436 -32.75 -10.59 -23.99
CA ALA A 436 -32.22 -9.26 -23.73
C ALA A 436 -31.07 -8.93 -24.69
N THR A 437 -31.19 -7.79 -25.36
CA THR A 437 -30.12 -7.29 -26.24
C THR A 437 -28.82 -7.12 -25.48
N PRO A 438 -27.67 -7.37 -26.12
CA PRO A 438 -26.36 -7.20 -25.46
C PRO A 438 -26.18 -5.88 -24.71
N PRO A 439 -26.65 -4.70 -25.21
CA PRO A 439 -26.55 -3.45 -24.45
C PRO A 439 -27.31 -3.46 -23.12
N ALA A 440 -28.51 -4.07 -23.09
CA ALA A 440 -29.33 -4.10 -21.87
C ALA A 440 -28.70 -4.89 -20.72
N ARG A 441 -27.91 -5.93 -21.03
CA ARG A 441 -27.16 -6.72 -20.02
C ARG A 441 -25.96 -5.99 -19.46
N ILE A 442 -25.44 -4.99 -20.17
CA ILE A 442 -24.24 -4.23 -19.82
C ILE A 442 -24.58 -3.08 -18.86
N LEU A 443 -25.81 -2.55 -18.91
CA LEU A 443 -26.23 -1.33 -18.21
C LEU A 443 -25.94 -1.34 -16.70
N PRO A 444 -26.20 -2.43 -15.93
CA PRO A 444 -25.93 -2.42 -14.50
C PRO A 444 -24.45 -2.21 -14.16
N GLY A 445 -23.55 -2.90 -14.87
CA GLY A 445 -22.11 -2.80 -14.63
C GLY A 445 -21.56 -1.41 -14.99
N VAL A 446 -22.00 -0.85 -16.13
CA VAL A 446 -21.62 0.52 -16.53
C VAL A 446 -22.11 1.54 -15.52
N GLY A 447 -23.37 1.41 -15.05
CA GLY A 447 -23.94 2.32 -14.05
C GLY A 447 -23.16 2.31 -12.72
N ILE A 448 -22.74 1.14 -12.23
CA ILE A 448 -21.95 0.98 -11.01
C ILE A 448 -20.56 1.60 -11.19
N VAL A 449 -19.88 1.32 -12.30
CA VAL A 449 -18.54 1.88 -12.59
C VAL A 449 -18.61 3.40 -12.70
N ALA A 450 -19.61 3.94 -13.42
CA ALA A 450 -19.82 5.38 -13.53
C ALA A 450 -20.11 6.02 -12.18
N LEU A 451 -20.95 5.41 -11.34
CA LEU A 451 -21.24 5.88 -9.99
C LEU A 451 -19.98 5.92 -9.13
N VAL A 452 -19.16 4.87 -9.13
CA VAL A 452 -17.92 4.82 -8.37
C VAL A 452 -16.94 5.88 -8.87
N LEU A 453 -16.82 6.06 -10.19
CA LEU A 453 -15.96 7.10 -10.75
C LEU A 453 -16.41 8.49 -10.32
N VAL A 454 -17.70 8.81 -10.42
CA VAL A 454 -18.25 10.09 -9.96
C VAL A 454 -18.01 10.30 -8.47
N LEU A 455 -18.23 9.27 -7.63
CA LEU A 455 -17.98 9.36 -6.19
C LEU A 455 -16.50 9.62 -5.90
N VAL A 456 -15.59 8.85 -6.48
CA VAL A 456 -14.15 9.00 -6.25
C VAL A 456 -13.66 10.37 -6.70
N VAL A 457 -14.09 10.83 -7.88
CA VAL A 457 -13.70 12.16 -8.39
C VAL A 457 -14.29 13.28 -7.55
N SER A 458 -15.55 13.16 -7.09
CA SER A 458 -16.21 14.16 -6.27
C SER A 458 -15.66 14.24 -4.84
N LEU A 459 -15.16 13.10 -4.32
CA LEU A 459 -14.61 13.01 -2.97
C LEU A 459 -13.13 13.36 -2.90
N LYS A 460 -12.44 13.34 -4.07
CA LYS A 460 -11.01 13.60 -4.13
C LYS A 460 -10.72 15.05 -3.74
N PRO A 461 -9.85 15.28 -2.75
CA PRO A 461 -9.33 16.62 -2.52
C PRO A 461 -8.41 17.00 -3.68
N TRP A 462 -8.85 17.91 -4.54
CA TRP A 462 -8.05 18.36 -5.70
C TRP A 462 -6.80 19.17 -5.31
N THR A 463 -6.64 19.51 -4.03
CA THR A 463 -5.40 20.00 -3.43
C THR A 463 -4.50 18.84 -3.02
N VAL A 464 -4.26 17.92 -3.94
CA VAL A 464 -3.63 16.62 -3.65
C VAL A 464 -2.24 16.82 -3.06
N ALA A 465 -2.02 16.23 -1.88
CA ALA A 465 -0.74 16.27 -1.19
C ALA A 465 0.42 15.72 -2.05
N ALA A 466 0.13 14.74 -2.93
CA ALA A 466 1.09 14.18 -3.86
C ALA A 466 1.70 15.20 -4.83
N TRP A 467 0.99 16.29 -5.15
CA TRP A 467 1.42 17.28 -6.13
C TRP A 467 2.05 18.53 -5.52
N LYS A 468 1.98 18.69 -4.19
CA LYS A 468 2.73 19.75 -3.52
C LYS A 468 4.23 19.51 -3.69
N PRO A 469 5.04 20.55 -3.93
CA PRO A 469 6.48 20.43 -4.00
C PRO A 469 7.03 19.79 -2.72
N ARG A 470 8.05 18.96 -2.89
CA ARG A 470 8.73 18.23 -1.82
C ARG A 470 10.23 18.30 -2.09
N ASP A 471 10.77 19.50 -1.98
CA ASP A 471 12.16 19.84 -2.32
C ASP A 471 12.88 20.65 -1.23
N GLY A 472 12.28 20.73 -0.03
CA GLY A 472 12.80 21.58 1.06
C GLY A 472 14.25 21.30 1.41
N LEU A 473 14.67 20.02 1.56
CA LEU A 473 16.06 19.67 1.83
C LEU A 473 16.99 19.93 0.63
N ALA A 474 16.50 19.83 -0.60
CA ALA A 474 17.29 20.17 -1.78
C ALA A 474 17.55 21.68 -1.88
N ILE A 475 16.57 22.50 -1.50
CA ILE A 475 16.72 23.96 -1.40
C ILE A 475 17.71 24.32 -0.31
N VAL A 476 17.61 23.71 0.87
CA VAL A 476 18.57 23.92 1.98
C VAL A 476 19.99 23.53 1.54
N ALA A 477 20.16 22.39 0.85
CA ALA A 477 21.46 21.98 0.30
C ALA A 477 22.03 23.02 -0.68
N GLY A 478 21.19 23.54 -1.58
CA GLY A 478 21.62 24.58 -2.53
C GLY A 478 22.06 25.88 -1.86
N HIS A 479 21.30 26.36 -0.86
CA HIS A 479 21.67 27.54 -0.09
C HIS A 479 22.98 27.34 0.68
N LEU A 480 23.13 26.17 1.33
CA LEU A 480 24.32 25.80 2.07
C LEU A 480 25.57 25.81 1.18
N LEU A 481 25.50 25.16 0.00
CA LEU A 481 26.62 25.14 -0.95
C LEU A 481 26.94 26.53 -1.52
N SER A 482 25.92 27.36 -1.74
CA SER A 482 26.11 28.74 -2.18
C SER A 482 26.86 29.60 -1.13
N ASP A 483 26.46 29.45 0.15
CA ASP A 483 27.11 30.17 1.27
C ASP A 483 28.56 29.71 1.47
N LEU A 484 28.83 28.40 1.43
CA LEU A 484 30.19 27.85 1.53
C LEU A 484 31.09 28.38 0.40
N LYS A 485 30.56 28.48 -0.81
CA LYS A 485 31.27 29.04 -1.96
C LYS A 485 31.60 30.54 -1.76
N ALA A 486 30.65 31.30 -1.20
CA ALA A 486 30.85 32.71 -0.91
C ALA A 486 31.88 32.94 0.21
N GLU A 487 31.90 32.06 1.23
CA GLU A 487 32.84 32.18 2.37
C GLU A 487 34.27 31.79 1.99
N SER A 488 34.45 30.72 1.18
CA SER A 488 35.78 30.20 0.83
C SER A 488 36.50 30.97 -0.29
N GLY A 489 35.78 31.76 -1.10
CA GLY A 489 36.35 32.42 -2.28
C GLY A 489 36.87 31.43 -3.33
N SER A 490 36.81 30.15 -3.08
CA SER A 490 37.24 29.01 -3.88
C SER A 490 36.04 28.08 -4.19
N SER A 491 36.30 26.93 -4.76
CA SER A 491 35.23 25.94 -5.00
C SER A 491 34.60 25.46 -3.66
N ALA A 492 33.28 25.44 -3.56
CA ALA A 492 32.57 24.87 -2.40
C ALA A 492 32.97 23.41 -2.12
N THR A 493 33.58 22.73 -3.09
CA THR A 493 34.07 21.36 -3.01
C THR A 493 35.30 21.19 -2.11
N ASP A 494 35.93 22.28 -1.67
CA ASP A 494 37.17 22.24 -0.88
C ASP A 494 36.91 22.18 0.64
N SER A 495 35.67 22.03 1.08
CA SER A 495 35.27 21.89 2.49
C SER A 495 34.80 20.48 2.81
N ILE A 496 35.03 20.02 4.04
CA ILE A 496 34.53 18.73 4.53
C ILE A 496 33.24 18.98 5.31
N LEU A 497 32.16 18.29 4.93
CA LEU A 497 30.88 18.37 5.62
C LEU A 497 30.58 17.06 6.35
N TYR A 498 30.38 17.13 7.65
CA TYR A 498 29.88 16.04 8.46
C TYR A 498 28.41 16.26 8.78
N ILE A 499 27.58 15.25 8.56
CA ILE A 499 26.13 15.32 8.76
C ILE A 499 25.69 14.28 9.77
N TYR A 500 24.99 14.71 10.81
CA TYR A 500 24.40 13.80 11.78
C TYR A 500 22.94 13.50 11.43
N ALA A 501 22.66 12.20 11.18
CA ALA A 501 21.31 11.62 11.05
C ALA A 501 20.35 12.32 10.06
N GLU A 502 20.90 12.97 8.99
CA GLU A 502 20.11 13.62 7.94
C GLU A 502 20.43 13.04 6.56
N PRO A 503 20.04 11.76 6.27
CA PRO A 503 20.41 11.11 5.02
C PRO A 503 19.78 11.77 3.78
N GLY A 504 18.61 12.41 3.91
CA GLY A 504 18.00 13.18 2.83
C GLY A 504 18.83 14.41 2.45
N LEU A 505 19.38 15.11 3.42
CA LEU A 505 20.28 16.24 3.16
C LEU A 505 21.63 15.76 2.60
N PHE A 506 22.18 14.68 3.13
CA PHE A 506 23.37 14.03 2.58
C PHE A 506 23.19 13.72 1.09
N PHE A 507 22.08 13.06 0.75
CA PHE A 507 21.74 12.76 -0.64
C PHE A 507 21.75 14.02 -1.51
N ASN A 508 21.05 15.09 -1.10
CA ASN A 508 20.91 16.29 -1.90
C ASN A 508 22.24 17.04 -2.07
N LEU A 509 23.12 17.03 -1.08
CA LEU A 509 24.48 17.62 -1.19
C LEU A 509 25.34 16.85 -2.19
N GLN A 510 25.33 15.52 -2.13
CA GLN A 510 26.04 14.66 -3.10
C GLN A 510 25.49 14.83 -4.51
N ALA A 511 24.16 14.86 -4.66
CA ALA A 511 23.50 15.05 -5.96
C ALA A 511 23.81 16.42 -6.59
N GLN A 512 24.10 17.44 -5.77
CA GLN A 512 24.53 18.78 -6.21
C GLN A 512 26.07 18.92 -6.36
N GLY A 513 26.81 17.80 -6.23
CA GLY A 513 28.23 17.73 -6.58
C GLY A 513 29.21 17.92 -5.41
N HIS A 514 28.73 17.98 -4.17
CA HIS A 514 29.63 18.07 -3.00
C HIS A 514 30.10 16.70 -2.55
N GLN A 515 31.29 16.27 -3.00
CA GLN A 515 31.81 14.92 -2.78
C GLN A 515 32.43 14.69 -1.38
N LEU A 516 32.87 15.74 -0.69
CA LEU A 516 33.48 15.66 0.63
C LEU A 516 32.44 15.70 1.77
N THR A 517 31.28 15.08 1.56
CA THR A 517 30.23 14.96 2.57
C THR A 517 30.21 13.56 3.14
N GLY A 518 30.21 13.43 4.47
CA GLY A 518 30.17 12.15 5.17
C GLY A 518 29.17 12.14 6.31
N PRO A 519 28.53 10.98 6.58
CA PRO A 519 27.74 10.82 7.81
C PRO A 519 28.66 10.76 9.02
N VAL A 520 28.21 11.31 10.15
CA VAL A 520 28.94 11.25 11.42
C VAL A 520 28.09 10.59 12.50
N ALA A 521 28.70 9.70 13.26
CA ALA A 521 28.09 9.07 14.44
C ALA A 521 28.67 9.58 15.75
N ASP A 522 29.91 10.08 15.73
CA ASP A 522 30.65 10.65 16.86
C ASP A 522 31.54 11.80 16.41
N PHE A 523 32.29 12.40 17.34
CA PHE A 523 33.11 13.59 17.10
C PHE A 523 34.61 13.32 17.10
N HIS A 524 35.07 12.09 16.93
CA HIS A 524 36.51 11.76 16.87
C HIS A 524 37.24 12.43 15.72
N PHE A 525 36.55 12.82 14.65
CA PHE A 525 37.14 13.60 13.55
C PHE A 525 37.77 14.92 14.01
N LEU A 526 37.32 15.48 15.15
CA LEU A 526 37.89 16.71 15.70
C LEU A 526 39.35 16.56 16.17
N ASP A 527 39.78 15.34 16.44
CA ASP A 527 41.15 15.08 16.92
C ASP A 527 42.16 15.00 15.77
N SER A 528 41.67 14.97 14.52
CA SER A 528 42.49 14.86 13.29
C SER A 528 42.01 15.83 12.21
N LEU A 529 41.70 17.08 12.58
CA LEU A 529 41.27 18.09 11.62
C LEU A 529 42.40 18.42 10.63
N PRO A 530 42.13 18.46 9.32
CA PRO A 530 43.09 18.88 8.31
C PRO A 530 43.39 20.38 8.45
N ALA A 531 44.67 20.75 8.42
CA ALA A 531 45.13 22.13 8.69
C ALA A 531 44.64 23.17 7.66
N ASN A 532 44.39 22.74 6.42
CA ASN A 532 44.14 23.64 5.30
C ASN A 532 42.74 23.51 4.69
N VAL A 533 41.85 22.68 5.24
CA VAL A 533 40.51 22.44 4.72
C VAL A 533 39.48 22.78 5.80
N PRO A 534 38.55 23.69 5.56
CA PRO A 534 37.52 23.99 6.53
C PRO A 534 36.60 22.80 6.74
N VAL A 535 36.30 22.50 8.00
CA VAL A 535 35.45 21.38 8.39
C VAL A 535 34.20 21.90 9.05
N TYR A 536 33.07 21.40 8.61
CA TYR A 536 31.76 21.80 9.12
C TYR A 536 30.97 20.60 9.63
N LEU A 537 30.11 20.86 10.62
CA LEU A 537 29.10 19.94 11.11
C LEU A 537 27.71 20.49 10.75
N ILE A 538 26.88 19.65 10.18
CA ILE A 538 25.48 19.95 9.92
C ILE A 538 24.61 19.15 10.90
N ALA A 539 23.80 19.87 11.67
CA ALA A 539 22.84 19.32 12.61
C ALA A 539 21.42 19.74 12.16
N GLY A 540 20.63 18.77 11.72
CA GLY A 540 19.26 18.98 11.29
C GLY A 540 18.21 18.62 12.35
N PRO A 541 16.95 18.50 11.97
CA PRO A 541 15.84 18.18 12.87
C PRO A 541 16.02 16.90 13.69
N HIS A 542 16.58 15.85 13.07
CA HIS A 542 16.86 14.61 13.79
C HIS A 542 17.92 14.78 14.88
N ALA A 543 18.96 15.56 14.64
CA ALA A 543 19.96 15.88 15.65
C ALA A 543 19.37 16.67 16.82
N ALA A 544 18.42 17.58 16.56
CA ALA A 544 17.77 18.39 17.58
C ALA A 544 16.94 17.54 18.55
N THR A 545 16.34 16.44 18.07
CA THR A 545 15.48 15.55 18.86
C THR A 545 16.21 14.33 19.42
N ASP A 546 17.42 14.02 18.95
CA ASP A 546 18.21 12.86 19.39
C ASP A 546 18.98 13.15 20.67
N THR A 547 18.57 12.50 21.76
CA THR A 547 19.24 12.61 23.06
C THR A 547 20.68 12.08 23.06
N GLU A 548 21.00 11.13 22.20
CA GLU A 548 22.36 10.60 22.06
C GLU A 548 23.29 11.64 21.40
N PHE A 549 22.81 12.28 20.34
CA PHE A 549 23.52 13.40 19.73
C PHE A 549 23.80 14.50 20.74
N GLN A 550 22.81 14.93 21.51
CA GLN A 550 22.94 16.00 22.48
C GLN A 550 23.99 15.65 23.55
N LYS A 551 24.02 14.41 24.05
CA LYS A 551 25.02 13.92 25.00
C LYS A 551 26.42 13.93 24.41
N LYS A 552 26.60 13.53 23.17
CA LYS A 552 27.90 13.49 22.48
C LYS A 552 28.37 14.89 22.06
N PHE A 553 27.45 15.77 21.68
CA PHE A 553 27.76 17.11 21.21
C PHE A 553 28.07 18.09 22.34
N ALA A 554 27.41 17.98 23.50
CA ALA A 554 27.57 18.89 24.62
C ALA A 554 29.04 19.08 25.06
N PRO A 555 29.87 18.03 25.26
CA PRO A 555 31.27 18.18 25.69
C PRO A 555 32.19 18.81 24.63
N VAL A 556 31.81 18.77 23.35
CA VAL A 556 32.63 19.29 22.24
C VAL A 556 32.07 20.57 21.63
N ARG A 557 30.93 21.07 22.12
CA ARG A 557 30.21 22.23 21.57
C ARG A 557 31.10 23.46 21.44
N ASP A 558 31.99 23.71 22.41
CA ASP A 558 32.90 24.88 22.42
C ASP A 558 33.97 24.81 21.33
N ARG A 559 34.21 23.63 20.74
CA ARG A 559 35.09 23.44 19.56
C ARG A 559 34.38 23.80 18.24
N PHE A 560 33.12 24.24 18.27
CA PHE A 560 32.33 24.64 17.12
C PHE A 560 31.88 26.09 17.24
N GLN A 561 31.77 26.73 16.11
CA GLN A 561 31.14 28.04 15.94
C GLN A 561 29.91 27.88 15.06
N LEU A 562 28.74 28.34 15.50
CA LEU A 562 27.56 28.41 14.64
C LEU A 562 27.78 29.46 13.55
N VAL A 563 27.75 29.03 12.30
CA VAL A 563 27.91 29.90 11.13
C VAL A 563 26.55 30.41 10.67
N LYS A 564 25.59 29.49 10.46
CA LYS A 564 24.28 29.87 9.93
C LYS A 564 23.19 28.86 10.33
N SER A 565 21.96 29.34 10.33
CA SER A 565 20.74 28.54 10.49
C SER A 565 19.90 28.66 9.23
N TYR A 566 19.48 27.54 8.66
CA TYR A 566 18.59 27.45 7.52
C TYR A 566 17.22 26.98 7.98
N ALA A 567 16.17 27.71 7.58
CA ALA A 567 14.80 27.29 7.85
C ALA A 567 14.42 26.14 6.91
N TYR A 568 13.91 25.06 7.47
CA TYR A 568 13.39 23.91 6.74
C TYR A 568 11.98 23.60 7.22
N THR A 569 11.03 23.48 6.30
CA THR A 569 9.66 23.07 6.59
C THR A 569 9.44 21.67 6.02
N PRO A 570 9.28 20.65 6.88
CA PRO A 570 9.08 19.28 6.44
C PRO A 570 7.82 19.13 5.58
N SER A 571 7.91 18.40 4.47
CA SER A 571 6.74 18.07 3.65
C SER A 571 5.75 17.18 4.43
N LEU A 572 4.52 17.09 3.90
CA LEU A 572 3.49 16.21 4.49
C LEU A 572 3.97 14.77 4.59
N LEU A 573 4.72 14.25 3.60
CA LEU A 573 5.27 12.89 3.65
C LEU A 573 6.18 12.68 4.88
N VAL A 574 7.06 13.65 5.16
CA VAL A 574 7.96 13.58 6.32
C VAL A 574 7.16 13.66 7.61
N ARG A 575 6.25 14.62 7.73
CA ARG A 575 5.42 14.82 8.94
C ARG A 575 4.54 13.63 9.28
N LEU A 576 3.97 12.96 8.29
CA LEU A 576 3.17 11.74 8.49
C LEU A 576 3.97 10.57 9.05
N ASN A 577 5.30 10.62 8.97
CA ASN A 577 6.22 9.62 9.50
C ASN A 577 6.96 10.09 10.77
N GLN A 578 6.57 11.24 11.33
CA GLN A 578 7.08 11.72 12.63
C GLN A 578 6.19 11.26 13.79
N SER A 579 6.79 11.13 14.97
CA SER A 579 6.07 10.74 16.19
C SER A 579 5.03 11.77 16.61
N HIS A 580 5.34 13.05 16.41
CA HIS A 580 4.49 14.19 16.71
C HIS A 580 4.50 15.10 15.47
N PRO A 581 3.55 14.93 14.56
CA PRO A 581 3.47 15.81 13.39
C PRO A 581 3.18 17.23 13.88
N GLY A 582 4.11 18.13 13.62
CA GLY A 582 3.93 19.56 13.82
C GLY A 582 2.86 20.14 12.90
N THR A 583 2.56 21.42 13.04
CA THR A 583 1.66 22.14 12.13
C THR A 583 2.32 22.33 10.75
N GLU A 584 1.54 22.67 9.73
CA GLU A 584 2.09 22.95 8.37
C GLU A 584 3.06 24.12 8.33
N THR A 585 3.07 24.94 9.36
CA THR A 585 3.88 26.16 9.45
C THR A 585 5.14 25.99 10.32
N ASP A 586 5.30 24.86 11.01
CA ASP A 586 6.44 24.65 11.89
C ASP A 586 7.70 24.50 11.04
N SER A 587 8.62 25.45 11.20
CA SER A 587 9.94 25.41 10.58
C SER A 587 10.93 24.82 11.58
N GLU A 588 11.70 23.85 11.09
CA GLU A 588 12.76 23.18 11.84
C GLU A 588 14.10 23.73 11.34
N PRO A 589 15.05 24.08 12.23
CA PRO A 589 16.33 24.63 11.78
C PRO A 589 17.29 23.50 11.36
N VAL A 590 17.99 23.75 10.23
CA VAL A 590 19.22 23.05 9.88
C VAL A 590 20.39 23.95 10.22
N LEU A 591 21.24 23.54 11.16
CA LEU A 591 22.31 24.33 11.73
C LEU A 591 23.65 23.93 11.10
N LEU A 592 24.40 24.94 10.62
CA LEU A 592 25.76 24.78 10.11
C LEU A 592 26.74 25.29 11.15
N TYR A 593 27.59 24.41 11.63
CA TYR A 593 28.68 24.72 12.55
C TYR A 593 30.02 24.55 11.84
N ARG A 594 30.97 25.45 12.11
CA ARG A 594 32.37 25.34 11.68
C ARG A 594 33.20 24.82 12.86
N ALA A 595 34.07 23.83 12.63
CA ALA A 595 35.06 23.41 13.59
C ALA A 595 36.13 24.51 13.75
N LYS A 596 36.55 24.77 15.02
CA LYS A 596 37.55 25.79 15.35
C LYS A 596 38.96 25.24 15.22
#